data_b41af558ff54c2bd4ccd762f4b7fbc2a
#
_entry.id   b41af558ff54c2bd4ccd762f4b7fbc2a
#
_cell.length_a   1.000
_cell.length_b   1.000
_cell.length_c   1.000
_cell.angle_alpha   90.00
_cell.angle_beta   90.00
_cell.angle_gamma   90.00
#
_symmetry.space_group_name_H-M   'P 1'
#
loop_
_entity.id
_entity.type
_entity.pdbx_description
1 polymer ?
#
loop_
_entity_poly.entity_id
_entity_poly.type
_entity_poly.pdbx_seq_one_letter_code
_entity_poly.pdbx_strand_id
1 'polypeptide(L)'
;MFSNELKTQLSHNNYKVRLLSAERLSGFEKTSYSYFTSSQLSGGLDISKFNTYKDYGQQYGLSTSAFIILKERLDIRIKIEALLSDLFKKTIRLVEEGGYLKPKMQNIDGGEEYGIKEQECHGMKEIISLLTFLYDDSNNCIIFDEPELHLHPQFQSFFLNEIRKIAGDPKIEADKKLFFIITHSPYFLDIRSIKDLQHILVCHNHQKTTYIKKDDIDEH
;
A
#
# COMPACT_ATOMS: atom_id res chain seq x y z
N MET A 1 16.57 -5.90 2.36
CA MET A 1 17.44 -5.71 3.54
C MET A 1 17.36 -4.27 4.06
N PHE A 2 17.59 -3.27 3.21
CA PHE A 2 17.53 -1.84 3.57
C PHE A 2 16.18 -1.38 4.17
N SER A 3 15.06 -1.75 3.58
CA SER A 3 13.71 -1.38 4.05
C SER A 3 13.39 -1.88 5.46
N ASN A 4 13.86 -3.09 5.83
CA ASN A 4 13.68 -3.64 7.17
C ASN A 4 14.56 -2.95 8.22
N GLU A 5 15.78 -2.58 7.86
CA GLU A 5 16.70 -1.86 8.72
C GLU A 5 16.18 -0.44 9.01
N LEU A 6 15.71 0.26 7.96
CA LEU A 6 15.04 1.54 8.07
C LEU A 6 13.79 1.46 8.98
N LYS A 7 12.95 0.44 8.80
CA LYS A 7 11.78 0.19 9.66
C LYS A 7 12.18 0.08 11.13
N THR A 8 13.24 -0.67 11.42
CA THR A 8 13.73 -0.86 12.80
C THR A 8 14.19 0.46 13.41
N GLN A 9 14.99 1.25 12.70
CA GLN A 9 15.48 2.54 13.17
C GLN A 9 14.35 3.55 13.42
N LEU A 10 13.37 3.63 12.53
CA LEU A 10 12.22 4.51 12.69
C LEU A 10 11.34 4.08 13.88
N SER A 11 11.16 2.80 14.10
CA SER A 11 10.42 2.28 15.26
C SER A 11 11.09 2.64 16.58
N HIS A 12 12.42 2.60 16.66
CA HIS A 12 13.18 3.09 17.82
C HIS A 12 12.97 4.60 18.08
N ASN A 13 12.66 5.38 17.07
CA ASN A 13 12.34 6.80 17.16
C ASN A 13 10.85 7.09 17.42
N ASN A 14 10.10 6.12 17.95
CA ASN A 14 8.68 6.22 18.32
C ASN A 14 7.72 6.47 17.15
N TYR A 15 8.09 6.12 15.91
CA TYR A 15 7.14 6.08 14.81
C TYR A 15 6.41 4.74 14.79
N LYS A 16 5.10 4.78 14.51
CA LYS A 16 4.30 3.58 14.21
C LYS A 16 4.50 3.25 12.73
N VAL A 17 5.48 2.41 12.45
CA VAL A 17 5.96 2.16 11.08
C VAL A 17 5.24 0.99 10.45
N ARG A 18 4.74 1.18 9.23
CA ARG A 18 4.31 0.12 8.33
C ARG A 18 5.26 0.03 7.14
N LEU A 19 5.75 -1.16 6.87
CA LEU A 19 6.49 -1.48 5.64
C LEU A 19 5.56 -2.21 4.68
N LEU A 20 5.46 -1.71 3.46
CA LEU A 20 4.80 -2.37 2.34
C LEU A 20 5.89 -2.81 1.36
N SER A 21 6.21 -4.11 1.38
CA SER A 21 7.28 -4.68 0.56
C SER A 21 6.88 -4.79 -0.91
N ALA A 22 7.88 -4.89 -1.78
CA ALA A 22 7.68 -5.16 -3.21
C ALA A 22 6.86 -6.43 -3.49
N GLU A 23 6.95 -7.43 -2.60
CA GLU A 23 6.22 -8.71 -2.72
C GLU A 23 4.80 -8.68 -2.11
N ARG A 24 4.23 -7.50 -1.82
CA ARG A 24 2.95 -7.36 -1.12
C ARG A 24 1.76 -8.05 -1.82
N LEU A 25 1.74 -8.09 -3.15
CA LEU A 25 0.71 -8.82 -3.90
C LEU A 25 0.88 -10.33 -3.86
N SER A 26 2.08 -10.83 -3.63
CA SER A 26 2.30 -12.26 -3.48
C SER A 26 1.52 -12.84 -2.30
N GLY A 27 1.16 -12.00 -1.34
CA GLY A 27 0.23 -12.34 -0.26
C GLY A 27 -1.18 -12.64 -0.75
N PHE A 28 -1.66 -12.00 -1.82
CA PHE A 28 -2.94 -12.33 -2.45
C PHE A 28 -2.91 -13.72 -3.09
N GLU A 29 -1.77 -14.11 -3.61
CA GLU A 29 -1.58 -15.39 -4.30
C GLU A 29 -1.01 -16.47 -3.37
N LYS A 30 -0.04 -16.15 -2.52
CA LYS A 30 0.68 -17.11 -1.66
C LYS A 30 0.00 -17.42 -0.32
N THR A 31 -0.80 -16.52 0.26
CA THR A 31 -1.66 -16.88 1.40
C THR A 31 -2.63 -18.00 1.04
N SER A 32 -2.70 -18.26 -0.24
CA SER A 32 -3.38 -19.40 -0.83
C SER A 32 -2.76 -20.74 -0.44
N TYR A 33 -1.46 -20.90 -0.33
CA TYR A 33 -0.85 -22.23 -0.48
C TYR A 33 -0.52 -23.00 0.80
N SER A 34 -0.28 -22.39 1.96
CA SER A 34 0.16 -23.19 3.11
C SER A 34 -0.63 -23.08 4.41
N TYR A 35 -1.35 -21.96 4.62
CA TYR A 35 -2.12 -21.75 5.85
C TYR A 35 -3.63 -21.58 5.65
N PHE A 36 -4.10 -21.40 4.41
CA PHE A 36 -5.47 -20.96 4.10
C PHE A 36 -6.19 -21.82 3.05
N THR A 37 -5.85 -23.10 2.95
CA THR A 37 -6.31 -24.01 1.90
C THR A 37 -7.83 -24.13 1.76
N SER A 38 -8.61 -23.92 2.81
CA SER A 38 -10.08 -23.99 2.75
C SER A 38 -10.74 -22.71 2.24
N SER A 39 -10.12 -21.54 2.44
CA SER A 39 -10.66 -20.27 1.95
C SER A 39 -10.44 -20.04 0.46
N GLN A 40 -9.56 -20.82 -0.17
CA GLN A 40 -9.22 -20.72 -1.58
C GLN A 40 -10.31 -21.22 -2.52
N LEU A 41 -10.99 -22.28 -2.13
CA LEU A 41 -12.08 -22.86 -2.90
C LEU A 41 -13.31 -21.95 -2.98
N SER A 42 -13.45 -20.99 -2.02
CA SER A 42 -14.58 -20.09 -1.94
C SER A 42 -14.30 -18.67 -2.48
N GLY A 43 -13.03 -18.36 -2.86
CA GLY A 43 -12.65 -17.02 -3.33
C GLY A 43 -12.74 -15.91 -2.28
N GLY A 44 -12.86 -16.25 -0.96
CA GLY A 44 -13.04 -15.27 0.12
C GLY A 44 -12.03 -15.39 1.26
N LEU A 45 -12.02 -14.38 2.15
CA LEU A 45 -11.26 -14.37 3.39
C LEU A 45 -12.10 -14.92 4.53
N ASP A 46 -11.62 -15.95 5.22
CA ASP A 46 -12.29 -16.55 6.37
C ASP A 46 -12.38 -15.53 7.54
N ILE A 47 -13.61 -15.14 7.87
CA ILE A 47 -13.89 -14.12 8.89
C ILE A 47 -13.35 -14.55 10.26
N SER A 48 -13.38 -15.85 10.58
CA SER A 48 -12.87 -16.35 11.86
C SER A 48 -11.36 -16.15 12.04
N LYS A 49 -10.63 -15.91 10.95
CA LYS A 49 -9.17 -15.73 10.93
C LYS A 49 -8.72 -14.28 10.70
N PHE A 50 -9.63 -13.31 10.78
CA PHE A 50 -9.29 -11.90 10.52
C PHE A 50 -8.11 -11.39 11.36
N ASN A 51 -8.06 -11.70 12.64
CA ASN A 51 -6.94 -11.29 13.50
C ASN A 51 -5.62 -11.87 13.01
N THR A 52 -5.60 -13.15 12.63
CA THR A 52 -4.41 -13.79 12.05
C THR A 52 -3.96 -13.11 10.76
N TYR A 53 -4.90 -12.76 9.87
CA TYR A 53 -4.57 -12.01 8.65
C TYR A 53 -4.02 -10.60 8.94
N LYS A 54 -4.54 -9.92 9.97
CA LYS A 54 -4.03 -8.61 10.40
C LYS A 54 -2.61 -8.71 10.93
N ASP A 55 -2.33 -9.68 11.78
CA ASP A 55 -1.01 -9.90 12.36
C ASP A 55 0.01 -10.19 11.24
N TYR A 56 -0.32 -11.07 10.31
CA TYR A 56 0.51 -11.33 9.14
C TYR A 56 0.64 -10.10 8.23
N GLY A 57 -0.44 -9.35 8.02
CA GLY A 57 -0.43 -8.12 7.24
C GLY A 57 0.48 -7.05 7.85
N GLN A 58 0.49 -6.93 9.17
CA GLN A 58 1.40 -6.02 9.88
C GLN A 58 2.87 -6.47 9.80
N GLN A 59 3.10 -7.77 9.93
CA GLN A 59 4.44 -8.33 9.95
C GLN A 59 5.09 -8.33 8.56
N TYR A 60 4.33 -8.66 7.52
CA TYR A 60 4.84 -8.92 6.17
C TYR A 60 4.36 -7.91 5.12
N GLY A 61 3.56 -6.92 5.49
CA GLY A 61 3.05 -5.90 4.56
C GLY A 61 2.09 -6.44 3.49
N LEU A 62 1.31 -7.49 3.81
CA LEU A 62 0.49 -8.19 2.83
C LEU A 62 -0.80 -7.42 2.49
N SER A 63 -1.13 -7.37 1.22
CA SER A 63 -2.32 -6.71 0.68
C SER A 63 -3.65 -7.33 1.14
N THR A 64 -3.64 -8.58 1.57
CA THR A 64 -4.82 -9.28 2.14
C THR A 64 -5.44 -8.51 3.31
N SER A 65 -4.61 -7.83 4.12
CA SER A 65 -5.10 -7.04 5.23
C SER A 65 -5.86 -5.77 4.79
N ALA A 66 -5.67 -5.30 3.56
CA ALA A 66 -6.38 -4.13 3.05
C ALA A 66 -7.90 -4.32 3.04
N PHE A 67 -8.40 -5.47 2.57
CA PHE A 67 -9.85 -5.72 2.55
C PHE A 67 -10.45 -5.90 3.94
N ILE A 68 -9.67 -6.36 4.92
CA ILE A 68 -10.09 -6.43 6.31
C ILE A 68 -10.22 -5.01 6.89
N ILE A 69 -9.24 -4.15 6.61
CA ILE A 69 -9.30 -2.73 6.99
C ILE A 69 -10.54 -2.08 6.35
N LEU A 70 -10.77 -2.27 5.05
CA LEU A 70 -11.95 -1.73 4.36
C LEU A 70 -13.27 -2.27 4.92
N LYS A 71 -13.29 -3.49 5.45
CA LYS A 71 -14.46 -4.05 6.12
C LYS A 71 -14.73 -3.38 7.46
N GLU A 72 -13.70 -3.13 8.25
CA GLU A 72 -13.80 -2.58 9.60
C GLU A 72 -13.88 -1.05 9.63
N ARG A 73 -13.25 -0.38 8.66
CA ARG A 73 -13.14 1.08 8.55
C ARG A 73 -13.98 1.61 7.39
N LEU A 74 -15.25 1.89 7.71
CA LEU A 74 -16.21 2.42 6.71
C LEU A 74 -15.76 3.78 6.15
N ASP A 75 -15.15 4.62 6.96
CA ASP A 75 -14.61 5.92 6.58
C ASP A 75 -13.54 5.80 5.48
N ILE A 76 -12.60 4.88 5.64
CA ILE A 76 -11.56 4.59 4.64
C ILE A 76 -12.20 4.00 3.39
N ARG A 77 -13.15 3.07 3.55
CA ARG A 77 -13.83 2.43 2.42
C ARG A 77 -14.56 3.45 1.56
N ILE A 78 -15.36 4.33 2.14
CA ILE A 78 -16.10 5.38 1.40
C ILE A 78 -15.13 6.27 0.62
N LYS A 79 -14.01 6.65 1.22
CA LYS A 79 -12.99 7.46 0.56
C LYS A 79 -12.37 6.75 -0.64
N ILE A 80 -12.04 5.47 -0.50
CA ILE A 80 -11.47 4.67 -1.59
C ILE A 80 -12.51 4.41 -2.68
N GLU A 81 -13.76 4.09 -2.32
CA GLU A 81 -14.86 3.93 -3.28
C GLU A 81 -15.06 5.21 -4.11
N ALA A 82 -15.00 6.37 -3.49
CA ALA A 82 -15.09 7.65 -4.20
C ALA A 82 -13.95 7.82 -5.21
N LEU A 83 -12.70 7.51 -4.82
CA LEU A 83 -11.54 7.59 -5.70
C LEU A 83 -11.62 6.58 -6.86
N LEU A 84 -12.03 5.34 -6.59
CA LEU A 84 -12.20 4.32 -7.63
C LEU A 84 -13.35 4.65 -8.58
N SER A 85 -14.44 5.22 -8.05
CA SER A 85 -15.55 5.70 -8.83
C SER A 85 -15.14 6.80 -9.82
N ASP A 86 -14.36 7.75 -9.34
CA ASP A 86 -13.88 8.86 -10.16
C ASP A 86 -12.91 8.42 -11.25
N LEU A 87 -11.91 7.61 -10.87
CA LEU A 87 -10.83 7.21 -11.77
C LEU A 87 -11.19 6.08 -12.73
N PHE A 88 -11.91 5.07 -12.24
CA PHE A 88 -12.11 3.80 -12.96
C PHE A 88 -13.56 3.51 -13.29
N LYS A 89 -14.50 4.36 -12.82
CA LYS A 89 -15.94 4.10 -12.91
C LYS A 89 -16.35 2.76 -12.30
N LYS A 90 -15.67 2.39 -11.20
CA LYS A 90 -15.88 1.14 -10.48
C LYS A 90 -16.14 1.39 -8.99
N THR A 91 -16.84 0.46 -8.36
CA THR A 91 -17.08 0.45 -6.91
C THR A 91 -16.74 -0.90 -6.32
N ILE A 92 -16.31 -0.91 -5.04
CA ILE A 92 -16.00 -2.13 -4.28
C ILE A 92 -17.23 -2.54 -3.48
N ARG A 93 -17.54 -3.82 -3.49
CA ARG A 93 -18.53 -4.44 -2.61
C ARG A 93 -17.90 -5.53 -1.77
N LEU A 94 -18.09 -5.45 -0.46
CA LEU A 94 -17.60 -6.45 0.49
C LEU A 94 -18.78 -7.32 0.91
N VAL A 95 -18.89 -8.50 0.34
CA VAL A 95 -19.99 -9.43 0.58
C VAL A 95 -19.55 -10.49 1.58
N GLU A 96 -20.35 -10.69 2.62
CA GLU A 96 -20.18 -11.80 3.56
C GLU A 96 -21.10 -12.94 3.22
N GLU A 97 -20.51 -14.09 2.94
CA GLU A 97 -21.26 -15.29 2.56
C GLU A 97 -20.58 -16.55 3.07
N GLY A 98 -21.33 -17.39 3.77
CA GLY A 98 -20.82 -18.65 4.29
C GLY A 98 -19.65 -18.53 5.24
N GLY A 99 -19.53 -17.45 6.01
CA GLY A 99 -18.40 -17.19 6.91
C GLY A 99 -17.16 -16.61 6.22
N TYR A 100 -17.27 -16.23 4.96
CA TYR A 100 -16.18 -15.66 4.17
C TYR A 100 -16.50 -14.22 3.73
N LEU A 101 -15.49 -13.35 3.77
CA LEU A 101 -15.53 -12.05 3.14
C LEU A 101 -15.06 -12.18 1.69
N LYS A 102 -15.95 -11.87 0.76
CA LYS A 102 -15.71 -11.91 -0.68
C LYS A 102 -15.65 -10.48 -1.24
N PRO A 103 -14.46 -9.92 -1.50
CA PRO A 103 -14.35 -8.64 -2.18
C PRO A 103 -14.77 -8.76 -3.64
N LYS A 104 -15.77 -7.96 -4.03
CA LYS A 104 -16.29 -7.88 -5.39
C LYS A 104 -16.11 -6.48 -5.94
N MET A 105 -16.12 -6.36 -7.25
CA MET A 105 -16.10 -5.11 -8.00
C MET A 105 -17.30 -5.07 -8.94
N GLN A 106 -17.78 -3.84 -9.18
CA GLN A 106 -18.87 -3.58 -10.12
C GLN A 106 -18.60 -2.27 -10.84
N ASN A 107 -18.98 -2.15 -12.10
CA ASN A 107 -19.01 -0.88 -12.81
C ASN A 107 -20.14 0.00 -12.30
N ILE A 108 -19.95 1.32 -12.20
CA ILE A 108 -20.95 2.26 -11.70
C ILE A 108 -22.17 2.30 -12.63
N ASP A 109 -21.93 2.20 -13.94
CA ASP A 109 -22.97 2.27 -14.96
C ASP A 109 -23.84 1.00 -15.00
N GLY A 110 -23.63 0.07 -14.05
CA GLY A 110 -24.30 -1.22 -13.98
C GLY A 110 -23.45 -2.35 -14.55
N GLY A 111 -23.98 -3.56 -14.50
CA GLY A 111 -23.29 -4.78 -14.92
C GLY A 111 -23.20 -5.79 -13.78
N GLU A 112 -22.70 -6.96 -14.11
CA GLU A 112 -22.53 -8.03 -13.13
C GLU A 112 -21.39 -7.74 -12.16
N GLU A 113 -21.59 -8.09 -10.90
CA GLU A 113 -20.54 -8.11 -9.90
C GLU A 113 -19.58 -9.25 -10.16
N TYR A 114 -18.28 -8.99 -10.03
CA TYR A 114 -17.26 -10.02 -10.20
C TYR A 114 -16.26 -10.02 -9.04
N GLY A 115 -15.60 -11.15 -8.81
CA GLY A 115 -14.59 -11.32 -7.77
C GLY A 115 -13.31 -10.55 -8.09
N ILE A 116 -12.86 -9.71 -7.18
CA ILE A 116 -11.61 -8.93 -7.37
C ILE A 116 -10.41 -9.88 -7.51
N LYS A 117 -10.36 -10.95 -6.72
CA LYS A 117 -9.24 -11.87 -6.70
C LYS A 117 -9.00 -12.52 -8.07
N GLU A 118 -10.05 -13.03 -8.69
CA GLU A 118 -9.97 -13.85 -9.89
C GLU A 118 -9.98 -13.03 -11.18
N GLN A 119 -10.75 -11.95 -11.21
CA GLN A 119 -11.10 -11.26 -12.45
C GLN A 119 -10.53 -9.86 -12.58
N GLU A 120 -10.03 -9.26 -11.49
CA GLU A 120 -9.45 -7.91 -11.58
C GLU A 120 -7.96 -7.96 -11.89
N CYS A 121 -7.47 -6.94 -12.62
CA CYS A 121 -6.06 -6.83 -12.96
C CYS A 121 -5.18 -6.53 -11.74
N HIS A 122 -3.90 -6.88 -11.83
CA HIS A 122 -2.95 -6.66 -10.73
C HIS A 122 -2.83 -5.19 -10.34
N GLY A 123 -2.81 -4.27 -11.30
CA GLY A 123 -2.71 -2.84 -11.02
C GLY A 123 -3.88 -2.29 -10.20
N MET A 124 -5.09 -2.80 -10.42
CA MET A 124 -6.26 -2.40 -9.61
C MET A 124 -6.17 -2.94 -8.18
N LYS A 125 -5.78 -4.20 -8.02
CA LYS A 125 -5.55 -4.79 -6.68
C LYS A 125 -4.49 -4.01 -5.92
N GLU A 126 -3.44 -3.60 -6.63
CA GLU A 126 -2.34 -2.83 -6.09
C GLU A 126 -2.79 -1.46 -5.63
N ILE A 127 -3.47 -0.68 -6.46
CA ILE A 127 -3.90 0.68 -6.10
C ILE A 127 -4.89 0.67 -4.93
N ILE A 128 -5.80 -0.32 -4.86
CA ILE A 128 -6.70 -0.49 -3.72
C ILE A 128 -5.90 -0.71 -2.43
N SER A 129 -4.91 -1.60 -2.47
CA SER A 129 -4.07 -1.89 -1.29
C SER A 129 -3.27 -0.67 -0.86
N LEU A 130 -2.59 -0.02 -1.79
CA LEU A 130 -1.78 1.17 -1.51
C LEU A 130 -2.61 2.31 -0.92
N LEU A 131 -3.79 2.59 -1.49
CA LEU A 131 -4.70 3.62 -0.98
C LEU A 131 -5.26 3.25 0.41
N THR A 132 -5.56 1.98 0.64
CA THR A 132 -6.05 1.53 1.95
C THR A 132 -5.01 1.79 3.03
N PHE A 133 -3.76 1.40 2.82
CA PHE A 133 -2.70 1.63 3.78
C PHE A 133 -2.29 3.10 3.90
N LEU A 134 -2.41 3.85 2.81
CA LEU A 134 -2.17 5.30 2.82
C LEU A 134 -3.12 6.01 3.80
N TYR A 135 -4.41 5.63 3.79
CA TYR A 135 -5.43 6.26 4.61
C TYR A 135 -5.64 5.58 5.98
N ASP A 136 -5.08 4.40 6.23
CA ASP A 136 -5.13 3.75 7.53
C ASP A 136 -4.30 4.52 8.57
N ASP A 137 -4.97 5.15 9.54
CA ASP A 137 -4.37 5.98 10.59
C ASP A 137 -3.71 5.18 11.73
N SER A 138 -3.75 3.85 11.68
CA SER A 138 -3.06 3.00 12.66
C SER A 138 -1.53 3.19 12.62
N ASN A 139 -1.00 3.73 11.53
CA ASN A 139 0.42 4.01 11.34
C ASN A 139 0.63 5.48 10.94
N ASN A 140 1.67 6.09 11.48
CA ASN A 140 2.05 7.47 11.18
C ASN A 140 3.35 7.58 10.35
N CYS A 141 3.94 6.44 10.01
CA CYS A 141 5.09 6.36 9.11
C CYS A 141 4.91 5.15 8.19
N ILE A 142 5.04 5.35 6.88
CA ILE A 142 4.88 4.28 5.90
C ILE A 142 6.11 4.24 5.00
N ILE A 143 6.64 3.04 4.82
CA ILE A 143 7.70 2.74 3.87
C ILE A 143 7.07 1.97 2.71
N PHE A 144 7.11 2.54 1.51
CA PHE A 144 6.73 1.88 0.28
C PHE A 144 7.99 1.38 -0.43
N ASP A 145 8.07 0.07 -0.63
CA ASP A 145 9.17 -0.59 -1.35
C ASP A 145 8.67 -1.01 -2.73
N GLU A 146 9.19 -0.37 -3.77
CA GLU A 146 8.80 -0.50 -5.17
C GLU A 146 7.27 -0.36 -5.39
N PRO A 147 6.65 0.77 -5.01
CA PRO A 147 5.20 0.96 -5.17
C PRO A 147 4.76 0.98 -6.63
N GLU A 148 5.69 1.19 -7.57
CA GLU A 148 5.44 1.18 -9.02
C GLU A 148 5.07 -0.19 -9.60
N LEU A 149 5.38 -1.28 -8.92
CA LEU A 149 5.12 -2.62 -9.43
C LEU A 149 3.64 -2.79 -9.80
N HIS A 150 3.41 -3.24 -11.02
CA HIS A 150 2.09 -3.43 -11.60
C HIS A 150 1.25 -2.15 -11.82
N LEU A 151 1.77 -0.96 -11.49
CA LEU A 151 1.07 0.30 -11.71
C LEU A 151 1.44 0.95 -13.04
N HIS A 152 0.43 1.30 -13.83
CA HIS A 152 0.62 2.17 -14.99
C HIS A 152 1.14 3.55 -14.53
N PRO A 153 2.03 4.24 -15.29
CA PRO A 153 2.59 5.54 -14.91
C PRO A 153 1.57 6.58 -14.43
N GLN A 154 0.39 6.64 -15.04
CA GLN A 154 -0.68 7.54 -14.61
C GLN A 154 -1.14 7.27 -13.18
N PHE A 155 -1.21 6.00 -12.77
CA PHE A 155 -1.60 5.62 -11.41
C PHE A 155 -0.49 5.84 -10.40
N GLN A 156 0.76 5.74 -10.83
CA GLN A 156 1.92 6.12 -10.00
C GLN A 156 1.85 7.62 -9.67
N SER A 157 1.68 8.47 -10.68
CA SER A 157 1.53 9.92 -10.50
C SER A 157 0.29 10.28 -9.66
N PHE A 158 -0.82 9.59 -9.87
CA PHE A 158 -2.02 9.75 -9.06
C PHE A 158 -1.73 9.39 -7.60
N PHE A 159 -1.13 8.24 -7.34
CA PHE A 159 -0.81 7.79 -5.99
C PHE A 159 0.16 8.74 -5.27
N LEU A 160 1.17 9.25 -5.98
CA LEU A 160 2.06 10.27 -5.43
C LEU A 160 1.29 11.55 -5.04
N ASN A 161 0.31 11.96 -5.84
CA ASN A 161 -0.53 13.11 -5.49
C ASN A 161 -1.39 12.85 -4.25
N GLU A 162 -1.88 11.62 -4.04
CA GLU A 162 -2.60 11.26 -2.81
C GLU A 162 -1.66 11.27 -1.58
N ILE A 163 -0.42 10.78 -1.73
CA ILE A 163 0.61 10.87 -0.67
C ILE A 163 0.84 12.33 -0.27
N ARG A 164 1.00 13.25 -1.22
CA ARG A 164 1.25 14.68 -0.96
C ARG A 164 0.19 15.35 -0.10
N LYS A 165 -1.07 14.91 -0.19
CA LYS A 165 -2.18 15.50 0.59
C LYS A 165 -2.00 15.30 2.10
N ILE A 166 -1.35 14.20 2.49
CA ILE A 166 -1.22 13.77 3.88
C ILE A 166 0.23 13.65 4.36
N ALA A 167 1.19 13.94 3.45
CA ALA A 167 2.61 13.94 3.80
C ALA A 167 2.96 15.09 4.74
N GLY A 168 3.81 14.81 5.73
CA GLY A 168 4.33 15.76 6.69
C GLY A 168 4.94 15.05 7.90
N ASP A 169 5.41 15.83 8.87
CA ASP A 169 5.95 15.28 10.10
C ASP A 169 4.82 15.08 11.13
N PRO A 170 4.45 13.85 11.48
CA PRO A 170 3.39 13.58 12.46
C PRO A 170 3.74 14.03 13.88
N LYS A 171 4.99 14.42 14.16
CA LYS A 171 5.39 15.01 15.44
C LYS A 171 5.06 16.51 15.52
N ILE A 172 4.89 17.14 14.37
CA ILE A 172 4.53 18.57 14.24
C ILE A 172 3.03 18.69 13.98
N GLU A 173 2.52 17.91 13.04
CA GLU A 173 1.10 17.91 12.63
C GLU A 173 0.55 16.47 12.78
N ALA A 174 -0.30 16.26 13.78
CA ALA A 174 -0.75 14.92 14.19
C ALA A 174 -1.57 14.16 13.12
N ASP A 175 -2.17 14.88 12.16
CA ASP A 175 -2.92 14.34 11.03
C ASP A 175 -2.05 14.00 9.82
N LYS A 176 -0.76 14.33 9.86
CA LYS A 176 0.21 14.05 8.82
C LYS A 176 0.92 12.71 9.04
N LYS A 177 1.54 12.22 7.97
CA LYS A 177 2.33 10.99 7.98
C LYS A 177 3.66 11.20 7.30
N LEU A 178 4.68 10.52 7.83
CA LEU A 178 6.00 10.45 7.22
C LEU A 178 6.02 9.32 6.20
N PHE A 179 6.55 9.58 5.00
CA PHE A 179 6.66 8.60 3.94
C PHE A 179 8.11 8.40 3.50
N PHE A 180 8.46 7.14 3.27
CA PHE A 180 9.67 6.74 2.56
C PHE A 180 9.25 5.94 1.34
N ILE A 181 9.72 6.33 0.17
CA ILE A 181 9.44 5.64 -1.08
C ILE A 181 10.77 5.14 -1.64
N ILE A 182 10.94 3.83 -1.68
CA ILE A 182 12.08 3.15 -2.31
C ILE A 182 11.61 2.77 -3.70
N THR A 183 12.19 3.38 -4.73
CA THR A 183 11.66 3.25 -6.09
C THR A 183 12.75 3.34 -7.14
N HIS A 184 12.52 2.69 -8.27
CA HIS A 184 13.26 2.87 -9.52
C HIS A 184 12.47 3.70 -10.55
N SER A 185 11.26 4.14 -10.21
CA SER A 185 10.38 4.87 -11.12
C SER A 185 10.56 6.38 -11.02
N PRO A 186 10.80 7.08 -12.14
CA PRO A 186 10.87 8.53 -12.16
C PRO A 186 9.52 9.21 -11.79
N TYR A 187 8.40 8.50 -11.90
CA TYR A 187 7.08 9.03 -11.59
C TYR A 187 6.83 9.22 -10.09
N PHE A 188 7.69 8.63 -9.23
CA PHE A 188 7.68 8.86 -7.79
C PHE A 188 8.68 9.94 -7.34
N LEU A 189 9.43 10.55 -8.26
CA LEU A 189 10.28 11.68 -7.93
C LEU A 189 9.42 12.95 -7.83
N ASP A 190 9.27 13.48 -6.61
CA ASP A 190 8.55 14.74 -6.36
C ASP A 190 9.49 15.93 -6.45
N ILE A 191 9.93 16.25 -7.67
CA ILE A 191 10.82 17.38 -7.92
C ILE A 191 10.01 18.51 -8.54
N ARG A 192 9.72 19.55 -7.78
CA ARG A 192 9.07 20.79 -8.23
C ARG A 192 10.03 21.97 -8.18
N SER A 193 11.06 21.86 -7.35
CA SER A 193 12.08 22.88 -7.15
C SER A 193 13.41 22.22 -6.79
N ILE A 194 14.50 22.96 -6.91
CA ILE A 194 15.85 22.49 -6.49
C ILE A 194 15.86 22.08 -5.00
N LYS A 195 15.06 22.75 -4.16
CA LYS A 195 14.98 22.41 -2.73
C LYS A 195 14.43 21.02 -2.46
N ASP A 196 13.66 20.45 -3.39
CA ASP A 196 13.08 19.12 -3.21
C ASP A 196 14.14 18.01 -3.37
N LEU A 197 15.27 18.31 -4.00
CA LEU A 197 16.39 17.36 -4.15
C LEU A 197 16.95 16.91 -2.79
N GLN A 198 16.83 17.73 -1.75
CA GLN A 198 17.23 17.36 -0.38
C GLN A 198 16.44 16.17 0.19
N HIS A 199 15.27 15.85 -0.39
CA HIS A 199 14.43 14.73 0.03
C HIS A 199 14.70 13.46 -0.77
N ILE A 200 15.61 13.52 -1.75
CA ILE A 200 15.95 12.40 -2.61
C ILE A 200 17.30 11.84 -2.19
N LEU A 201 17.32 10.56 -1.85
CA LEU A 201 18.52 9.85 -1.47
C LEU A 201 18.86 8.84 -2.56
N VAL A 202 20.03 8.98 -3.17
CA VAL A 202 20.53 8.01 -4.15
C VAL A 202 21.31 6.93 -3.43
N CYS A 203 20.81 5.69 -3.53
CA CYS A 203 21.46 4.54 -2.93
C CYS A 203 22.38 3.85 -3.92
N HIS A 204 23.67 3.74 -3.59
CA HIS A 204 24.64 3.02 -4.37
C HIS A 204 24.98 1.69 -3.71
N ASN A 205 24.97 0.61 -4.48
CA ASN A 205 25.40 -0.71 -4.02
C ASN A 205 26.84 -0.94 -4.45
N HIS A 206 27.76 -0.93 -3.50
CA HIS A 206 29.17 -1.20 -3.76
C HIS A 206 29.65 -2.34 -2.85
N GLN A 207 30.05 -3.48 -3.41
CA GLN A 207 30.66 -4.62 -2.69
C GLN A 207 29.92 -5.02 -1.39
N LYS A 208 28.59 -5.18 -1.43
CA LYS A 208 27.70 -5.55 -0.30
C LYS A 208 27.39 -4.44 0.71
N THR A 209 27.81 -3.20 0.48
CA THR A 209 27.44 -2.08 1.34
C THR A 209 26.60 -1.09 0.56
N THR A 210 25.40 -0.78 1.04
CA THR A 210 24.58 0.31 0.53
C THR A 210 24.96 1.57 1.28
N TYR A 211 25.33 2.64 0.58
CA TYR A 211 25.61 3.94 1.19
C TYR A 211 24.86 5.06 0.49
N ILE A 212 24.59 6.09 1.26
CA ILE A 212 23.96 7.32 0.77
C ILE A 212 25.08 8.34 0.58
N LYS A 213 25.27 8.79 -0.65
CA LYS A 213 26.25 9.82 -0.94
C LYS A 213 25.61 11.18 -0.69
N LYS A 214 26.06 11.85 0.36
CA LYS A 214 25.54 13.16 0.77
C LYS A 214 26.12 14.32 -0.02
N ASP A 215 27.27 14.09 -0.67
CA ASP A 215 28.12 15.16 -1.22
C ASP A 215 27.63 15.71 -2.58
N ASP A 216 26.68 15.05 -3.25
CA ASP A 216 26.18 15.50 -4.55
C ASP A 216 25.06 16.57 -4.43
N ILE A 217 24.64 16.94 -3.21
CA ILE A 217 23.55 17.89 -2.98
C ILE A 217 24.05 19.31 -2.67
N ASP A 218 25.28 19.43 -2.20
CA ASP A 218 25.81 20.73 -1.71
C ASP A 218 26.66 21.52 -2.74
N GLU A 219 26.87 21.04 -3.96
CA GLU A 219 27.76 21.66 -4.94
C GLU A 219 27.08 22.30 -6.17
N HIS A 220 25.75 22.51 -6.18
CA HIS A 220 25.12 23.23 -7.31
C HIS A 220 24.10 24.26 -6.87
#